data_e30cd7b7fe27ac19f60df0c08529297e
#
_entry.id   e30cd7b7fe27ac19f60df0c08529297e
#
_cell.length_a   1.000
_cell.length_b   1.000
_cell.length_c   1.000
_cell.angle_alpha   90.00
_cell.angle_beta   90.00
_cell.angle_gamma   90.00
#
_symmetry.space_group_name_H-M   'P 1'
#
loop_
_entity.id
_entity.type
_entity.pdbx_description
1 polymer ?
#
loop_
_entity_poly.entity_id
_entity_poly.type
_entity_poly.pdbx_seq_one_letter_code
_entity_poly.pdbx_strand_id
1 'polypeptide(L)'
;EQGQFYTILGPSGSGKTTLLSIIAGLDKQESGKIYYEGDDLDKIGLYKYRRNKIGIVFQQYNLISYLTGLENIELAMTETDNAIPKNQKEVAYALLEKFGIVKSKADRLVTKLSGGEQQRVAIARAIASNVDLIFADEPTGNLDTATEQEIIKIFRMLTEEFGKTVIVVTHSNVVSELSDHRVVLNEGQLKDIQ
;
A
#
# COMPACT_ATOMS: atom_id res chain seq x y z
N GLU A 1 7.89 -14.15 -1.52
CA GLU A 1 6.83 -15.16 -1.33
C GLU A 1 5.49 -14.47 -1.17
N GLN A 2 4.42 -15.15 -1.55
CA GLN A 2 3.06 -14.59 -1.46
C GLN A 2 2.56 -14.60 -0.01
N GLY A 3 1.79 -13.57 0.38
CA GLY A 3 1.21 -13.48 1.71
C GLY A 3 2.20 -13.07 2.82
N GLN A 4 3.37 -12.56 2.46
CA GLN A 4 4.42 -12.16 3.40
C GLN A 4 4.56 -10.63 3.49
N PHE A 5 5.08 -10.18 4.63
CA PHE A 5 5.39 -8.78 4.89
C PHE A 5 6.89 -8.52 4.73
N TYR A 6 7.24 -7.72 3.74
CA TYR A 6 8.62 -7.32 3.43
C TYR A 6 8.87 -5.88 3.82
N THR A 7 10.06 -5.59 4.35
CA THR A 7 10.54 -4.21 4.52
C THR A 7 11.84 -3.98 3.76
N ILE A 8 11.92 -2.84 3.09
CA ILE A 8 13.14 -2.33 2.46
C ILE A 8 13.59 -1.12 3.27
N LEU A 9 14.64 -1.33 4.04
CA LEU A 9 15.28 -0.31 4.86
C LEU A 9 16.38 0.43 4.09
N GLY A 10 16.70 1.62 4.54
CA GLY A 10 17.85 2.37 4.04
C GLY A 10 17.85 3.81 4.52
N PRO A 11 19.00 4.48 4.52
CA PRO A 11 19.08 5.89 4.91
C PRO A 11 18.28 6.79 3.95
N SER A 12 18.01 8.02 4.37
CA SER A 12 17.40 9.01 3.48
C SER A 12 18.31 9.22 2.25
N GLY A 13 17.68 9.28 1.07
CA GLY A 13 18.44 9.43 -0.20
C GLY A 13 19.06 8.15 -0.76
N SER A 14 18.88 6.97 -0.14
CA SER A 14 19.42 5.70 -0.67
C SER A 14 18.73 5.19 -1.95
N GLY A 15 17.67 5.85 -2.40
CA GLY A 15 16.93 5.45 -3.61
C GLY A 15 15.72 4.55 -3.36
N LYS A 16 15.25 4.41 -2.10
CA LYS A 16 14.10 3.56 -1.74
C LYS A 16 12.83 3.91 -2.52
N THR A 17 12.44 5.19 -2.50
CA THR A 17 11.26 5.69 -3.24
C THR A 17 11.42 5.48 -4.75
N THR A 18 12.61 5.68 -5.29
CA THR A 18 12.91 5.41 -6.71
C THR A 18 12.75 3.94 -7.03
N LEU A 19 13.32 3.06 -6.20
CA LEU A 19 13.16 1.61 -6.37
C LEU A 19 11.68 1.22 -6.33
N LEU A 20 10.93 1.71 -5.32
CA LEU A 20 9.50 1.45 -5.21
C LEU A 20 8.74 1.96 -6.44
N SER A 21 9.02 3.18 -6.90
CA SER A 21 8.38 3.76 -8.09
C SER A 21 8.59 2.89 -9.33
N ILE A 22 9.80 2.35 -9.50
CA ILE A 22 10.13 1.48 -10.64
C ILE A 22 9.42 0.13 -10.51
N ILE A 23 9.50 -0.55 -9.36
CA ILE A 23 8.86 -1.88 -9.18
C ILE A 23 7.34 -1.80 -9.12
N ALA A 24 6.77 -0.66 -8.72
CA ALA A 24 5.35 -0.37 -8.81
C ALA A 24 4.89 0.10 -10.20
N GLY A 25 5.80 0.18 -11.17
CA GLY A 25 5.49 0.61 -12.53
C GLY A 25 5.03 2.06 -12.64
N LEU A 26 5.35 2.91 -11.67
CA LEU A 26 5.12 4.37 -11.72
C LEU A 26 6.18 5.06 -12.59
N ASP A 27 7.38 4.48 -12.64
CA ASP A 27 8.48 4.93 -13.46
C ASP A 27 9.08 3.74 -14.22
N LYS A 28 9.89 4.03 -15.23
CA LYS A 28 10.57 3.00 -16.04
C LYS A 28 12.01 2.82 -15.57
N GLN A 29 12.44 1.55 -15.54
CA GLN A 29 13.85 1.22 -15.39
C GLN A 29 14.67 1.66 -16.64
N GLU A 30 15.88 2.12 -16.42
CA GLU A 30 16.83 2.45 -17.50
C GLU A 30 17.36 1.17 -18.17
N SER A 31 17.51 0.09 -17.42
CA SER A 31 17.99 -1.21 -17.89
C SER A 31 17.46 -2.35 -17.02
N GLY A 32 17.66 -3.59 -17.49
CA GLY A 32 17.16 -4.77 -16.79
C GLY A 32 15.69 -5.07 -17.05
N LYS A 33 15.12 -5.98 -16.27
CA LYS A 33 13.72 -6.42 -16.39
C LYS A 33 13.10 -6.63 -15.02
N ILE A 34 11.81 -6.38 -14.93
CA ILE A 34 11.00 -6.63 -13.75
C ILE A 34 9.97 -7.70 -14.11
N TYR A 35 9.82 -8.69 -13.25
CA TYR A 35 8.87 -9.76 -13.44
C TYR A 35 7.84 -9.76 -12.32
N TYR A 36 6.58 -9.95 -12.69
CA TYR A 36 5.47 -10.19 -11.78
C TYR A 36 4.88 -11.57 -12.10
N GLU A 37 4.92 -12.49 -11.14
CA GLU A 37 4.45 -13.88 -11.30
C GLU A 37 5.06 -14.60 -12.54
N GLY A 38 6.32 -14.27 -12.86
CA GLY A 38 7.05 -14.83 -13.99
C GLY A 38 6.85 -14.11 -15.33
N ASP A 39 5.90 -13.17 -15.40
CA ASP A 39 5.65 -12.36 -16.58
C ASP A 39 6.43 -11.04 -16.53
N ASP A 40 7.08 -10.69 -17.65
CA ASP A 40 7.79 -9.42 -17.82
C ASP A 40 6.78 -8.24 -17.78
N LEU A 41 7.05 -7.22 -16.94
CA LEU A 41 6.16 -6.04 -16.82
C LEU A 41 5.95 -5.31 -18.14
N ASP A 42 6.94 -5.29 -19.02
CA ASP A 42 6.80 -4.70 -20.35
C ASP A 42 5.76 -5.42 -21.21
N LYS A 43 5.58 -6.75 -21.00
CA LYS A 43 4.54 -7.55 -21.67
C LYS A 43 3.16 -7.36 -21.03
N ILE A 44 3.09 -7.28 -19.71
CA ILE A 44 1.83 -7.00 -18.97
C ILE A 44 1.32 -5.62 -19.34
N GLY A 45 2.22 -4.65 -19.45
CA GLY A 45 1.95 -3.23 -19.61
C GLY A 45 1.75 -2.52 -18.28
N LEU A 46 2.51 -1.45 -18.02
CA LEU A 46 2.55 -0.75 -16.74
C LEU A 46 1.17 -0.23 -16.29
N TYR A 47 0.32 0.22 -17.24
CA TYR A 47 -1.04 0.65 -16.92
C TYR A 47 -1.89 -0.50 -16.35
N LYS A 48 -1.90 -1.66 -17.03
CA LYS A 48 -2.66 -2.83 -16.62
C LYS A 48 -2.14 -3.40 -15.29
N TYR A 49 -0.83 -3.38 -15.09
CA TYR A 49 -0.18 -3.79 -13.85
C TYR A 49 -0.66 -2.94 -12.67
N ARG A 50 -0.56 -1.60 -12.77
CA ARG A 50 -1.03 -0.70 -11.70
C ARG A 50 -2.53 -0.80 -11.45
N ARG A 51 -3.31 -0.96 -12.49
CA ARG A 51 -4.78 -1.01 -12.39
C ARG A 51 -5.30 -2.27 -11.70
N ASN A 52 -4.64 -3.42 -11.97
CA ASN A 52 -5.23 -4.72 -11.66
C ASN A 52 -4.38 -5.60 -10.74
N LYS A 53 -3.10 -5.29 -10.54
CA LYS A 53 -2.17 -6.19 -9.85
C LYS A 53 -1.66 -5.65 -8.53
N ILE A 54 -1.59 -4.33 -8.38
CA ILE A 54 -0.98 -3.72 -7.21
C ILE A 54 -1.86 -2.63 -6.58
N GLY A 55 -1.71 -2.47 -5.27
CA GLY A 55 -2.15 -1.29 -4.53
C GLY A 55 -0.94 -0.47 -4.08
N ILE A 56 -1.09 0.85 -4.00
CA ILE A 56 -0.01 1.72 -3.53
C ILE A 56 -0.51 2.61 -2.40
N VAL A 57 0.26 2.65 -1.32
CA VAL A 57 0.06 3.51 -0.15
C VAL A 57 1.22 4.49 -0.08
N PHE A 58 0.93 5.79 -0.08
CA PHE A 58 1.92 6.85 -0.06
C PHE A 58 2.01 7.52 1.32
N GLN A 59 3.14 8.11 1.64
CA GLN A 59 3.35 8.89 2.85
C GLN A 59 2.37 10.08 2.97
N GLN A 60 1.99 10.71 1.86
CA GLN A 60 1.05 11.83 1.79
C GLN A 60 -0.39 11.39 1.51
N TYR A 61 -0.73 10.10 1.76
CA TYR A 61 -2.04 9.48 1.57
C TYR A 61 -2.55 9.49 0.12
N ASN A 62 -2.33 10.54 -0.64
CA ASN A 62 -2.78 10.75 -2.03
C ASN A 62 -4.28 10.43 -2.23
N LEU A 63 -5.09 10.80 -1.23
CA LEU A 63 -6.55 10.71 -1.32
C LEU A 63 -7.11 11.86 -2.15
N ILE A 64 -8.23 11.61 -2.81
CA ILE A 64 -8.94 12.65 -3.56
C ILE A 64 -9.66 13.54 -2.56
N SER A 65 -9.18 14.77 -2.40
CA SER A 65 -9.51 15.67 -1.29
C SER A 65 -10.98 16.13 -1.23
N TYR A 66 -11.66 16.14 -2.37
CA TYR A 66 -13.08 16.52 -2.48
C TYR A 66 -14.04 15.32 -2.38
N LEU A 67 -13.52 14.11 -2.16
CA LEU A 67 -14.29 12.90 -1.90
C LEU A 67 -14.26 12.54 -0.41
N THR A 68 -15.27 11.82 0.03
CA THR A 68 -15.34 11.19 1.35
C THR A 68 -14.39 9.99 1.44
N GLY A 69 -14.19 9.46 2.65
CA GLY A 69 -13.45 8.21 2.84
C GLY A 69 -14.08 7.06 2.06
N LEU A 70 -15.41 6.94 2.11
CA LEU A 70 -16.16 5.93 1.37
C LEU A 70 -15.97 6.08 -0.15
N GLU A 71 -16.18 7.27 -0.70
CA GLU A 71 -16.09 7.53 -2.15
C GLU A 71 -14.69 7.28 -2.71
N ASN A 72 -13.62 7.53 -1.92
CA ASN A 72 -12.26 7.18 -2.32
C ASN A 72 -12.08 5.67 -2.53
N ILE A 73 -12.79 4.84 -1.76
CA ILE A 73 -12.74 3.38 -1.89
C ILE A 73 -13.62 2.90 -3.03
N GLU A 74 -14.85 3.40 -3.12
CA GLU A 74 -15.77 3.05 -4.21
C GLU A 74 -15.15 3.36 -5.58
N LEU A 75 -14.43 4.49 -5.72
CA LEU A 75 -13.72 4.84 -6.94
C LEU A 75 -12.65 3.79 -7.29
N ALA A 76 -11.85 3.33 -6.32
CA ALA A 76 -10.85 2.29 -6.58
C ALA A 76 -11.50 0.96 -7.02
N MET A 77 -12.67 0.63 -6.48
CA MET A 77 -13.44 -0.54 -6.90
C MET A 77 -13.97 -0.42 -8.33
N THR A 78 -14.29 0.79 -8.80
CA THR A 78 -14.80 1.01 -10.17
C THR A 78 -13.69 1.07 -11.22
N GLU A 79 -12.49 1.46 -10.82
CA GLU A 79 -11.37 1.64 -11.74
C GLU A 79 -10.59 0.35 -12.06
N THR A 80 -10.88 -0.78 -11.40
CA THR A 80 -10.22 -2.06 -11.67
C THR A 80 -11.03 -2.94 -12.64
N ASP A 81 -10.33 -3.84 -13.36
CA ASP A 81 -10.95 -4.93 -14.14
C ASP A 81 -11.12 -6.20 -13.29
N ASN A 82 -10.62 -6.22 -12.05
CA ASN A 82 -10.75 -7.35 -11.15
C ASN A 82 -12.22 -7.57 -10.74
N ALA A 83 -12.55 -8.78 -10.36
CA ALA A 83 -13.89 -9.09 -9.86
C ALA A 83 -14.15 -8.39 -8.51
N ILE A 84 -15.11 -7.48 -8.49
CA ILE A 84 -15.55 -6.75 -7.31
C ILE A 84 -16.99 -7.17 -6.96
N PRO A 85 -17.32 -7.33 -5.67
CA PRO A 85 -18.69 -7.62 -5.23
C PRO A 85 -19.70 -6.57 -5.71
N LYS A 86 -20.92 -7.00 -6.02
CA LYS A 86 -21.98 -6.07 -6.51
C LYS A 86 -22.42 -5.03 -5.48
N ASN A 87 -22.33 -5.38 -4.18
CA ASN A 87 -22.66 -4.51 -3.06
C ASN A 87 -21.43 -3.70 -2.61
N GLN A 88 -20.80 -2.97 -3.53
CA GLN A 88 -19.53 -2.24 -3.31
C GLN A 88 -19.57 -1.35 -2.08
N LYS A 89 -20.67 -0.64 -1.86
CA LYS A 89 -20.83 0.30 -0.75
C LYS A 89 -20.77 -0.39 0.62
N GLU A 90 -21.46 -1.51 0.79
CA GLU A 90 -21.43 -2.30 2.02
C GLU A 90 -20.05 -2.88 2.26
N VAL A 91 -19.40 -3.38 1.21
CA VAL A 91 -18.03 -3.91 1.28
C VAL A 91 -17.05 -2.80 1.66
N ALA A 92 -17.18 -1.61 1.09
CA ALA A 92 -16.34 -0.46 1.42
C ALA A 92 -16.51 -0.02 2.89
N TYR A 93 -17.75 0.03 3.41
CA TYR A 93 -17.99 0.32 4.82
C TYR A 93 -17.40 -0.76 5.73
N ALA A 94 -17.61 -2.04 5.43
CA ALA A 94 -17.06 -3.14 6.22
C ALA A 94 -15.52 -3.11 6.25
N LEU A 95 -14.88 -2.78 5.13
CA LEU A 95 -13.44 -2.63 5.04
C LEU A 95 -12.94 -1.45 5.87
N LEU A 96 -13.59 -0.30 5.78
CA LEU A 96 -13.26 0.88 6.58
C LEU A 96 -13.43 0.62 8.08
N GLU A 97 -14.53 -0.02 8.48
CA GLU A 97 -14.81 -0.37 9.88
C GLU A 97 -13.74 -1.33 10.43
N LYS A 98 -13.32 -2.31 9.63
CA LYS A 98 -12.24 -3.23 9.99
C LYS A 98 -10.92 -2.51 10.25
N PHE A 99 -10.68 -1.39 9.57
CA PHE A 99 -9.50 -0.52 9.80
C PHE A 99 -9.77 0.61 10.79
N GLY A 100 -10.85 0.53 11.59
CA GLY A 100 -11.15 1.48 12.65
C GLY A 100 -11.76 2.80 12.17
N ILE A 101 -12.29 2.86 10.95
CA ILE A 101 -13.01 4.02 10.40
C ILE A 101 -14.51 3.74 10.46
N VAL A 102 -15.16 4.23 11.51
CA VAL A 102 -16.62 4.08 11.67
C VAL A 102 -17.39 4.83 10.58
N LYS A 103 -18.62 4.40 10.29
CA LYS A 103 -19.44 4.94 9.20
C LYS A 103 -19.55 6.48 9.23
N SER A 104 -19.77 7.09 10.40
CA SER A 104 -19.88 8.55 10.52
C SER A 104 -18.59 9.31 10.14
N LYS A 105 -17.43 8.65 10.15
CA LYS A 105 -16.15 9.17 9.65
C LYS A 105 -15.94 8.84 8.19
N ALA A 106 -16.34 7.64 7.75
CA ALA A 106 -16.30 7.21 6.35
C ALA A 106 -17.06 8.17 5.42
N ASP A 107 -18.17 8.74 5.90
CA ASP A 107 -19.03 9.68 5.17
C ASP A 107 -18.52 11.14 5.20
N ARG A 108 -17.38 11.42 5.85
CA ARG A 108 -16.76 12.76 5.84
C ARG A 108 -15.78 12.91 4.70
N LEU A 109 -15.63 14.15 4.22
CA LEU A 109 -14.52 14.50 3.33
C LEU A 109 -13.19 14.10 3.99
N VAL A 110 -12.29 13.50 3.21
CA VAL A 110 -11.00 13.03 3.74
C VAL A 110 -10.18 14.14 4.38
N THR A 111 -10.35 15.38 3.94
CA THR A 111 -9.73 16.58 4.53
C THR A 111 -10.20 16.90 5.97
N LYS A 112 -11.27 16.25 6.43
CA LYS A 112 -11.81 16.39 7.80
C LYS A 112 -11.42 15.22 8.71
N LEU A 113 -10.62 14.30 8.21
CA LEU A 113 -10.07 13.16 8.94
C LEU A 113 -8.68 13.50 9.49
N SER A 114 -8.30 12.88 10.61
CA SER A 114 -6.93 12.97 11.13
C SER A 114 -5.94 12.28 10.18
N GLY A 115 -4.63 12.55 10.33
CA GLY A 115 -3.60 11.93 9.50
C GLY A 115 -3.64 10.39 9.53
N GLY A 116 -3.78 9.81 10.72
CA GLY A 116 -3.92 8.36 10.87
C GLY A 116 -5.21 7.81 10.26
N GLU A 117 -6.32 8.54 10.34
CA GLU A 117 -7.57 8.17 9.68
C GLU A 117 -7.42 8.23 8.15
N GLN A 118 -6.79 9.26 7.62
CA GLN A 118 -6.49 9.37 6.19
C GLN A 118 -5.61 8.21 5.73
N GLN A 119 -4.60 7.83 6.51
CA GLN A 119 -3.74 6.70 6.18
C GLN A 119 -4.52 5.38 6.16
N ARG A 120 -5.41 5.15 7.13
CA ARG A 120 -6.26 3.96 7.13
C ARG A 120 -7.21 3.91 5.92
N VAL A 121 -7.76 5.04 5.51
CA VAL A 121 -8.54 5.15 4.25
C VAL A 121 -7.66 4.86 3.03
N ALA A 122 -6.42 5.37 2.99
CA ALA A 122 -5.49 5.12 1.88
C ALA A 122 -5.12 3.63 1.76
N ILE A 123 -4.91 2.94 2.89
CA ILE A 123 -4.66 1.49 2.90
C ILE A 123 -5.91 0.73 2.44
N ALA A 124 -7.10 1.08 2.94
CA ALA A 124 -8.36 0.47 2.51
C ALA A 124 -8.57 0.64 1.00
N ARG A 125 -8.30 1.83 0.46
CA ARG A 125 -8.36 2.08 -0.98
C ARG A 125 -7.40 1.20 -1.78
N ALA A 126 -6.18 1.01 -1.28
CA ALA A 126 -5.16 0.23 -1.98
C ALA A 126 -5.55 -1.24 -2.18
N ILE A 127 -6.34 -1.83 -1.26
CA ILE A 127 -6.80 -3.22 -1.38
C ILE A 127 -8.21 -3.36 -1.97
N ALA A 128 -8.96 -2.27 -2.07
CA ALA A 128 -10.36 -2.28 -2.52
C ALA A 128 -10.52 -2.77 -3.96
N SER A 129 -9.49 -2.59 -4.80
CA SER A 129 -9.44 -3.10 -6.17
C SER A 129 -9.10 -4.60 -6.28
N ASN A 130 -9.15 -5.33 -5.16
CA ASN A 130 -8.90 -6.78 -5.08
C ASN A 130 -7.56 -7.19 -5.70
N VAL A 131 -6.50 -6.52 -5.29
CA VAL A 131 -5.11 -6.79 -5.68
C VAL A 131 -4.41 -7.67 -4.65
N ASP A 132 -3.34 -8.37 -5.05
CA ASP A 132 -2.61 -9.29 -4.16
C ASP A 132 -1.29 -8.71 -3.64
N LEU A 133 -0.76 -7.67 -4.29
CA LEU A 133 0.49 -7.02 -3.91
C LEU A 133 0.26 -5.55 -3.55
N ILE A 134 0.79 -5.15 -2.40
CA ILE A 134 0.68 -3.79 -1.89
C ILE A 134 2.07 -3.23 -1.66
N PHE A 135 2.34 -2.08 -2.26
CA PHE A 135 3.51 -1.27 -1.99
C PHE A 135 3.17 -0.13 -1.05
N ALA A 136 4.06 0.19 -0.11
CA ALA A 136 3.89 1.34 0.77
C ALA A 136 5.20 2.12 0.86
N ASP A 137 5.14 3.42 0.58
CA ASP A 137 6.26 4.35 0.67
C ASP A 137 6.15 5.20 1.94
N GLU A 138 7.03 4.95 2.92
CA GLU A 138 7.09 5.63 4.21
C GLU A 138 5.69 5.82 4.88
N PRO A 139 4.89 4.73 5.00
CA PRO A 139 3.46 4.86 5.34
C PRO A 139 3.19 5.38 6.76
N THR A 140 4.21 5.46 7.60
CA THR A 140 4.11 5.93 9.00
C THR A 140 4.92 7.21 9.26
N GLY A 141 5.63 7.72 8.25
CA GLY A 141 6.60 8.82 8.42
C GLY A 141 6.02 10.16 8.91
N ASN A 142 4.71 10.36 8.81
CA ASN A 142 4.01 11.59 9.26
C ASN A 142 3.11 11.34 10.49
N LEU A 143 3.25 10.19 11.16
CA LEU A 143 2.36 9.76 12.24
C LEU A 143 3.09 9.76 13.59
N ASP A 144 2.33 9.94 14.67
CA ASP A 144 2.84 9.71 16.01
C ASP A 144 3.02 8.21 16.29
N THR A 145 3.81 7.87 17.31
CA THR A 145 4.18 6.48 17.62
C THR A 145 2.97 5.58 17.88
N ALA A 146 1.90 6.08 18.50
CA ALA A 146 0.72 5.28 18.79
C ALA A 146 -0.02 4.93 17.50
N THR A 147 -0.20 5.93 16.63
CA THR A 147 -0.82 5.76 15.30
C THR A 147 0.04 4.90 14.37
N GLU A 148 1.38 5.03 14.42
CA GLU A 148 2.30 4.16 13.67
C GLU A 148 2.03 2.68 14.00
N GLN A 149 1.92 2.33 15.28
CA GLN A 149 1.64 0.98 15.72
C GLN A 149 0.29 0.44 15.20
N GLU A 150 -0.73 1.30 15.13
CA GLU A 150 -2.03 0.92 14.54
C GLU A 150 -1.89 0.61 13.04
N ILE A 151 -1.14 1.41 12.29
CA ILE A 151 -0.91 1.18 10.87
C ILE A 151 -0.12 -0.12 10.62
N ILE A 152 0.88 -0.41 11.44
CA ILE A 152 1.65 -1.67 11.33
C ILE A 152 0.74 -2.88 11.56
N LYS A 153 -0.17 -2.82 12.54
CA LYS A 153 -1.15 -3.88 12.78
C LYS A 153 -2.06 -4.11 11.57
N ILE A 154 -2.42 -3.03 10.86
CA ILE A 154 -3.21 -3.16 9.63
C ILE A 154 -2.38 -3.89 8.55
N PHE A 155 -1.09 -3.55 8.34
CA PHE A 155 -0.26 -4.27 7.39
C PHE A 155 -0.10 -5.75 7.74
N ARG A 156 0.05 -6.08 9.02
CA ARG A 156 0.02 -7.48 9.48
C ARG A 156 -1.31 -8.16 9.16
N MET A 157 -2.42 -7.50 9.45
CA MET A 157 -3.76 -8.00 9.10
C MET A 157 -3.89 -8.26 7.60
N LEU A 158 -3.31 -7.41 6.74
CA LEU A 158 -3.34 -7.61 5.29
C LEU A 158 -2.64 -8.90 4.86
N THR A 159 -1.55 -9.28 5.52
CA THR A 159 -0.86 -10.55 5.22
C THR A 159 -1.55 -11.74 5.87
N GLU A 160 -1.88 -11.67 7.14
CA GLU A 160 -2.37 -12.80 7.93
C GLU A 160 -3.84 -13.15 7.63
N GLU A 161 -4.72 -12.15 7.47
CA GLU A 161 -6.16 -12.38 7.29
C GLU A 161 -6.62 -12.20 5.84
N PHE A 162 -6.00 -11.30 5.08
CA PHE A 162 -6.37 -11.07 3.68
C PHE A 162 -5.45 -11.79 2.68
N GLY A 163 -4.36 -12.44 3.16
CA GLY A 163 -3.41 -13.18 2.33
C GLY A 163 -2.65 -12.29 1.31
N LYS A 164 -2.58 -10.98 1.57
CA LYS A 164 -1.91 -10.03 0.66
C LYS A 164 -0.41 -10.01 0.91
N THR A 165 0.37 -9.80 -0.13
CA THR A 165 1.80 -9.51 -0.01
C THR A 165 1.99 -8.02 0.19
N VAL A 166 2.77 -7.64 1.19
CA VAL A 166 3.03 -6.22 1.53
C VAL A 166 4.52 -5.95 1.44
N ILE A 167 4.91 -4.90 0.71
CA ILE A 167 6.28 -4.41 0.61
C ILE A 167 6.31 -2.96 1.07
N VAL A 168 6.92 -2.72 2.22
CA VAL A 168 7.06 -1.37 2.81
C VAL A 168 8.48 -0.87 2.63
N VAL A 169 8.61 0.31 2.08
CA VAL A 169 9.85 1.07 2.06
C VAL A 169 9.82 2.05 3.23
N THR A 170 10.81 2.00 4.12
CA THR A 170 10.81 2.83 5.32
C THR A 170 12.22 3.01 5.90
N HIS A 171 12.36 4.00 6.78
CA HIS A 171 13.51 4.14 7.67
C HIS A 171 13.17 3.76 9.12
N SER A 172 11.91 3.38 9.40
CA SER A 172 11.46 2.98 10.74
C SER A 172 11.91 1.56 11.07
N ASN A 173 12.72 1.43 12.11
CA ASN A 173 13.09 0.12 12.65
C ASN A 173 11.90 -0.62 13.23
N VAL A 174 10.92 0.11 13.81
CA VAL A 174 9.70 -0.48 14.40
C VAL A 174 8.90 -1.24 13.33
N VAL A 175 8.72 -0.64 12.15
CA VAL A 175 8.06 -1.30 11.02
C VAL A 175 8.84 -2.55 10.59
N SER A 176 10.16 -2.42 10.52
CA SER A 176 11.04 -3.51 10.07
C SER A 176 11.04 -4.70 11.04
N GLU A 177 11.08 -4.47 12.34
CA GLU A 177 11.06 -5.53 13.35
C GLU A 177 9.79 -6.41 13.30
N LEU A 178 8.72 -5.87 12.76
CA LEU A 178 7.44 -6.55 12.62
C LEU A 178 7.23 -7.17 11.22
N SER A 179 8.19 -7.07 10.31
CA SER A 179 8.13 -7.72 8.99
C SER A 179 8.67 -9.15 9.02
N ASP A 180 8.24 -9.98 8.07
CA ASP A 180 8.71 -11.37 7.92
C ASP A 180 10.11 -11.39 7.26
N HIS A 181 10.34 -10.44 6.34
CA HIS A 181 11.59 -10.32 5.60
C HIS A 181 12.10 -8.89 5.61
N ARG A 182 13.40 -8.73 5.86
CA ARG A 182 14.07 -7.43 5.94
C ARG A 182 15.20 -7.35 4.93
N VAL A 183 15.19 -6.29 4.14
CA VAL A 183 16.22 -6.02 3.14
C VAL A 183 16.73 -4.59 3.35
N VAL A 184 18.02 -4.35 3.19
CA VAL A 184 18.61 -3.01 3.22
C VAL A 184 19.00 -2.59 1.81
N LEU A 185 18.56 -1.39 1.42
CA LEU A 185 19.05 -0.72 0.23
C LEU A 185 20.20 0.23 0.63
N ASN A 186 21.40 -0.11 0.23
CA ASN A 186 22.56 0.73 0.43
C ASN A 186 23.37 0.81 -0.86
N GLU A 187 23.76 2.03 -1.27
CA GLU A 187 24.56 2.30 -2.48
C GLU A 187 24.02 1.58 -3.73
N GLY A 188 22.69 1.57 -3.90
CA GLY A 188 22.03 0.92 -5.04
C GLY A 188 21.98 -0.61 -4.99
N GLN A 189 22.41 -1.22 -3.90
CA GLN A 189 22.37 -2.68 -3.72
C GLN A 189 21.40 -3.10 -2.62
N LEU A 190 20.61 -4.13 -2.89
CA LEU A 190 19.77 -4.79 -1.89
C LEU A 190 20.57 -5.89 -1.19
N LYS A 191 20.51 -5.93 0.16
CA LYS A 191 21.12 -6.95 0.99
C LYS A 191 20.10 -7.44 2.02
N ASP A 192 19.94 -8.75 2.13
CA ASP A 192 19.10 -9.35 3.17
C ASP A 192 19.74 -9.11 4.55
N ILE A 193 18.87 -8.79 5.52
CA ILE A 193 19.24 -8.74 6.93
C ILE A 193 18.52 -9.91 7.62
N GLN A 194 19.31 -10.73 8.28
CA GLN A 194 18.77 -11.80 9.14
C GLN A 194 18.19 -11.25 10.42
#